data_d3249135046109335c3c5b7d895e27dc
#
_entry.id   d3249135046109335c3c5b7d895e27dc
#
_cell.length_a   1.000
_cell.length_b   1.000
_cell.length_c   1.000
_cell.angle_alpha   90.00
_cell.angle_beta   90.00
_cell.angle_gamma   90.00
#
_symmetry.space_group_name_H-M   'P 1'
#
loop_
_entity.id
_entity.type
_entity.pdbx_description
1 polymer ?
#
loop_
_entity_poly.entity_id
_entity_poly.type
_entity_poly.pdbx_seq_one_letter_code
_entity_poly.pdbx_strand_id
1 'polypeptide(L)'
;MEAKNLKLIGDYNYTQQILIESSMLGYKFLHVPITFNKRVHGESFISYKYPFKVFWQIFIIYSSFKPMETFGKLGFFLIINSVIIAFYQIYRYLYGFSDKIIQSDNLISLLFLFGIQTVFVGVIANLINLKSKSK
;
A
#
# COMPACT_ATOMS: atom_id res chain seq x y z
N MET A 1 -0.55 -17.44 25.62
CA MET A 1 0.04 -16.16 25.15
C MET A 1 -1.12 -15.25 24.78
N GLU A 2 -1.31 -14.19 25.55
CA GLU A 2 -2.55 -13.39 25.47
C GLU A 2 -2.52 -12.43 24.29
N ALA A 3 -3.59 -12.40 23.52
CA ALA A 3 -3.82 -11.47 22.40
C ALA A 3 -4.04 -10.01 22.85
N LYS A 4 -3.45 -9.61 23.97
CA LYS A 4 -3.64 -8.28 24.59
C LYS A 4 -3.05 -7.10 23.81
N ASN A 5 -2.24 -7.36 22.78
CA ASN A 5 -1.52 -6.32 22.03
C ASN A 5 -2.13 -6.00 20.65
N LEU A 6 -3.26 -6.61 20.30
CA LEU A 6 -3.94 -6.34 19.04
C LEU A 6 -4.81 -5.08 19.18
N LYS A 7 -4.45 -4.01 18.47
CA LYS A 7 -5.24 -2.78 18.42
C LYS A 7 -6.21 -2.84 17.24
N LEU A 8 -7.46 -3.20 17.52
CA LEU A 8 -8.50 -3.18 16.50
C LEU A 8 -8.85 -1.74 16.11
N ILE A 9 -8.71 -1.43 14.83
CA ILE A 9 -9.05 -0.13 14.25
C ILE A 9 -10.34 -0.31 13.44
N GLY A 10 -11.50 0.06 14.03
CA GLY A 10 -12.81 0.08 13.37
C GLY A 10 -13.66 -1.17 13.57
N ASP A 11 -14.97 -0.98 13.45
CA ASP A 11 -15.98 -1.94 13.87
C ASP A 11 -16.35 -3.01 12.83
N TYR A 12 -15.83 -2.94 11.60
CA TYR A 12 -16.44 -3.68 10.49
C TYR A 12 -15.65 -4.85 9.91
N ASN A 13 -14.35 -4.97 10.15
CA ASN A 13 -13.50 -6.00 9.54
C ASN A 13 -12.46 -6.58 10.49
N TYR A 14 -12.84 -6.71 11.75
CA TYR A 14 -11.94 -7.20 12.81
C TYR A 14 -11.26 -8.53 12.45
N THR A 15 -11.94 -9.44 11.76
CA THR A 15 -11.39 -10.75 11.40
C THR A 15 -10.17 -10.63 10.47
N GLN A 16 -10.28 -9.81 9.44
CA GLN A 16 -9.18 -9.61 8.49
C GLN A 16 -8.05 -8.79 9.13
N GLN A 17 -8.40 -7.82 9.95
CA GLN A 17 -7.42 -7.03 10.69
C GLN A 17 -6.62 -7.91 11.64
N ILE A 18 -7.28 -8.77 12.45
CA ILE A 18 -6.63 -9.70 13.35
C ILE A 18 -5.67 -10.63 12.59
N LEU A 19 -6.08 -11.16 11.45
CA LEU A 19 -5.23 -12.03 10.63
C LEU A 19 -3.99 -11.30 10.12
N ILE A 20 -4.14 -10.07 9.62
CA ILE A 20 -3.00 -9.28 9.11
C ILE A 20 -2.07 -8.89 10.25
N GLU A 21 -2.59 -8.33 11.35
CA GLU A 21 -1.78 -7.94 12.49
C GLU A 21 -1.05 -9.13 13.12
N SER A 22 -1.75 -10.25 13.31
CA SER A 22 -1.14 -11.47 13.84
C SER A 22 -0.04 -11.99 12.92
N SER A 23 -0.24 -11.96 11.60
CA SER A 23 0.77 -12.32 10.62
C SER A 23 2.00 -11.40 10.70
N MET A 24 1.79 -10.09 10.82
CA MET A 24 2.87 -9.10 10.93
C MET A 24 3.64 -9.21 12.25
N LEU A 25 2.98 -9.66 13.31
CA LEU A 25 3.59 -9.92 14.62
C LEU A 25 4.26 -11.30 14.70
N GLY A 26 4.20 -12.10 13.63
CA GLY A 26 4.85 -13.42 13.55
C GLY A 26 4.11 -14.54 14.29
N TYR A 27 2.81 -14.38 14.58
CA TYR A 27 2.00 -15.45 15.15
C TYR A 27 1.78 -16.57 14.13
N LYS A 28 1.82 -17.80 14.62
CA LYS A 28 1.50 -18.98 13.82
C LYS A 28 -0.01 -19.21 13.79
N PHE A 29 -0.55 -19.46 12.59
CA PHE A 29 -1.97 -19.81 12.42
C PHE A 29 -2.16 -21.32 12.40
N LEU A 30 -3.20 -21.76 13.08
CA LEU A 30 -3.70 -23.13 12.99
C LEU A 30 -5.01 -23.11 12.19
N HIS A 31 -5.06 -23.85 11.09
CA HIS A 31 -6.27 -24.02 10.30
C HIS A 31 -7.08 -25.21 10.83
N VAL A 32 -8.28 -24.93 11.32
CA VAL A 32 -9.22 -25.96 11.75
C VAL A 32 -10.36 -26.02 10.74
N PRO A 33 -10.62 -27.19 10.11
CA PRO A 33 -11.75 -27.35 9.20
C PRO A 33 -13.06 -27.21 9.97
N ILE A 34 -13.94 -26.34 9.48
CA ILE A 34 -15.28 -26.15 10.02
C ILE A 34 -16.31 -26.35 8.93
N THR A 35 -17.46 -26.96 9.28
CA THR A 35 -18.56 -27.15 8.34
C THR A 35 -19.49 -25.95 8.40
N PHE A 36 -19.74 -25.30 7.28
CA PHE A 36 -20.70 -24.22 7.16
C PHE A 36 -22.05 -24.75 6.70
N ASN A 37 -23.08 -24.59 7.51
CA ASN A 37 -24.43 -24.85 7.09
C ASN A 37 -25.00 -23.70 6.27
N LYS A 38 -25.88 -24.01 5.30
CA LYS A 38 -26.57 -22.96 4.52
C LYS A 38 -27.37 -22.06 5.47
N ARG A 39 -27.23 -20.75 5.24
CA ARG A 39 -28.03 -19.76 5.97
C ARG A 39 -29.53 -19.99 5.70
N VAL A 40 -30.31 -20.16 6.77
CA VAL A 40 -31.76 -20.43 6.68
C VAL A 40 -32.55 -19.13 6.60
N HIS A 41 -32.05 -18.04 7.22
CA HIS A 41 -32.73 -16.74 7.26
C HIS A 41 -31.73 -15.59 7.16
N GLY A 42 -32.17 -14.46 6.61
CA GLY A 42 -31.44 -13.18 6.52
C GLY A 42 -30.76 -12.91 5.19
N GLU A 43 -30.65 -11.64 4.85
CA GLU A 43 -30.00 -11.15 3.64
C GLU A 43 -28.49 -10.96 3.85
N SER A 44 -27.73 -10.94 2.75
CA SER A 44 -26.30 -10.67 2.80
C SER A 44 -26.04 -9.19 3.05
N PHE A 45 -25.29 -8.87 4.12
CA PHE A 45 -24.85 -7.49 4.40
C PHE A 45 -23.68 -7.02 3.52
N ILE A 46 -23.19 -7.88 2.61
CA ILE A 46 -22.06 -7.55 1.75
C ILE A 46 -22.55 -6.60 0.65
N SER A 47 -22.34 -5.29 0.85
CA SER A 47 -22.61 -4.26 -0.12
C SER A 47 -21.55 -4.27 -1.23
N TYR A 48 -21.90 -3.84 -2.44
CA TYR A 48 -20.98 -3.67 -3.57
C TYR A 48 -19.76 -2.77 -3.24
N LYS A 49 -19.89 -1.86 -2.26
CA LYS A 49 -18.83 -0.98 -1.75
C LYS A 49 -17.89 -1.66 -0.74
N TYR A 50 -18.23 -2.87 -0.29
CA TYR A 50 -17.49 -3.59 0.74
C TYR A 50 -16.03 -3.88 0.33
N PRO A 51 -15.72 -4.41 -0.86
CA PRO A 51 -14.34 -4.68 -1.27
C PRO A 51 -13.44 -3.43 -1.23
N PHE A 52 -14.00 -2.25 -1.55
CA PHE A 52 -13.26 -0.99 -1.55
C PHE A 52 -12.88 -0.54 -0.12
N LYS A 53 -13.81 -0.71 0.83
CA LYS A 53 -13.54 -0.43 2.25
C LYS A 53 -12.48 -1.37 2.82
N VAL A 54 -12.58 -2.66 2.48
CA VAL A 54 -11.61 -3.67 2.92
C VAL A 54 -10.22 -3.39 2.36
N PHE A 55 -10.12 -3.10 1.06
CA PHE A 55 -8.85 -2.77 0.42
C PHE A 55 -8.17 -1.56 1.10
N TRP A 56 -8.93 -0.49 1.33
CA TRP A 56 -8.41 0.70 2.00
C TRP A 56 -7.94 0.43 3.42
N GLN A 57 -8.68 -0.37 4.17
CA GLN A 57 -8.33 -0.77 5.52
C GLN A 57 -7.06 -1.63 5.55
N ILE A 58 -6.95 -2.62 4.66
CA ILE A 58 -5.76 -3.45 4.50
C ILE A 58 -4.55 -2.57 4.15
N PHE A 59 -4.71 -1.64 3.23
CA PHE A 59 -3.66 -0.70 2.83
C PHE A 59 -3.16 0.13 4.02
N ILE A 60 -4.07 0.69 4.82
CA ILE A 60 -3.70 1.47 6.03
C ILE A 60 -2.93 0.60 7.02
N ILE A 61 -3.45 -0.60 7.32
CA ILE A 61 -2.82 -1.51 8.27
C ILE A 61 -1.42 -1.90 7.78
N TYR A 62 -1.30 -2.35 6.53
CA TYR A 62 -0.02 -2.75 5.96
C TYR A 62 0.99 -1.60 5.93
N SER A 63 0.55 -0.40 5.54
CA SER A 63 1.38 0.81 5.54
C SER A 63 1.84 1.22 6.94
N SER A 64 1.03 0.95 7.95
CA SER A 64 1.40 1.22 9.36
C SER A 64 2.50 0.28 9.86
N PHE A 65 2.48 -1.00 9.46
CA PHE A 65 3.50 -1.97 9.86
C PHE A 65 4.79 -1.88 9.04
N LYS A 66 4.66 -1.64 7.74
CA LYS A 66 5.78 -1.63 6.78
C LYS A 66 5.77 -0.40 5.87
N PRO A 67 5.89 0.80 6.42
CA PRO A 67 5.74 2.03 5.65
C PRO A 67 6.80 2.17 4.56
N MET A 68 8.05 1.80 4.84
CA MET A 68 9.11 1.87 3.85
C MET A 68 8.90 0.92 2.68
N GLU A 69 8.34 -0.28 2.90
CA GLU A 69 8.01 -1.20 1.81
C GLU A 69 6.86 -0.65 0.95
N THR A 70 5.88 -0.01 1.55
CA THR A 70 4.71 0.53 0.83
C THR A 70 5.06 1.79 0.06
N PHE A 71 5.48 2.83 0.78
CA PHE A 71 5.73 4.14 0.20
C PHE A 71 7.04 4.20 -0.58
N GLY A 72 8.07 3.46 -0.11
CA GLY A 72 9.34 3.37 -0.80
C GLY A 72 9.21 2.72 -2.17
N LYS A 73 8.52 1.57 -2.27
CA LYS A 73 8.27 0.91 -3.57
C LYS A 73 7.43 1.77 -4.50
N LEU A 74 6.37 2.41 -3.97
CA LEU A 74 5.52 3.29 -4.76
C LEU A 74 6.30 4.51 -5.29
N GLY A 75 7.06 5.18 -4.42
CA GLY A 75 7.88 6.32 -4.82
C GLY A 75 8.95 5.95 -5.84
N PHE A 76 9.62 4.82 -5.64
CA PHE A 76 10.61 4.30 -6.60
C PHE A 76 9.98 3.97 -7.96
N PHE A 77 8.80 3.39 -7.96
CA PHE A 77 8.03 3.15 -9.18
C PHE A 77 7.73 4.44 -9.94
N LEU A 78 7.31 5.52 -9.26
CA LEU A 78 7.07 6.82 -9.88
C LEU A 78 8.35 7.43 -10.46
N ILE A 79 9.47 7.35 -9.74
CA ILE A 79 10.77 7.84 -10.22
C ILE A 79 11.20 7.07 -11.47
N ILE A 80 11.13 5.75 -11.48
CA ILE A 80 11.49 4.94 -12.65
C ILE A 80 10.63 5.32 -13.85
N ASN A 81 9.30 5.45 -13.68
CA ASN A 81 8.43 5.85 -14.78
C ASN A 81 8.80 7.24 -15.33
N SER A 82 9.12 8.21 -14.45
CA SER A 82 9.60 9.53 -14.87
C SER A 82 10.85 9.42 -15.75
N VAL A 83 11.83 8.64 -15.32
CA VAL A 83 13.08 8.41 -16.04
C VAL A 83 12.84 7.73 -17.39
N ILE A 84 11.99 6.70 -17.43
CA ILE A 84 11.63 5.99 -18.67
C ILE A 84 10.99 6.96 -19.68
N ILE A 85 10.04 7.80 -19.24
CA ILE A 85 9.38 8.78 -20.10
C ILE A 85 10.41 9.80 -20.62
N ALA A 86 11.34 10.26 -19.77
CA ALA A 86 12.39 11.18 -20.18
C ALA A 86 13.29 10.57 -21.28
N PHE A 87 13.76 9.33 -21.07
CA PHE A 87 14.56 8.63 -22.07
C PHE A 87 13.81 8.40 -23.38
N TYR A 88 12.53 8.03 -23.30
CA TYR A 88 11.69 7.86 -24.48
C TYR A 88 11.56 9.16 -25.29
N GLN A 89 11.43 10.31 -24.63
CA GLN A 89 11.35 11.61 -25.33
C GLN A 89 12.69 12.01 -25.97
N ILE A 90 13.82 11.76 -25.28
CA ILE A 90 15.15 11.98 -25.86
C ILE A 90 15.34 11.11 -27.10
N TYR A 91 14.95 9.84 -27.04
CA TYR A 91 15.00 8.93 -28.17
C TYR A 91 14.20 9.48 -29.36
N ARG A 92 12.94 9.91 -29.14
CA ARG A 92 12.12 10.50 -30.21
C ARG A 92 12.72 11.73 -30.86
N TYR A 93 13.38 12.57 -30.07
CA TYR A 93 14.09 13.75 -30.58
C TYR A 93 15.27 13.35 -31.47
N LEU A 94 16.10 12.42 -31.03
CA LEU A 94 17.28 11.98 -31.79
C LEU A 94 16.94 11.36 -33.16
N TYR A 95 15.78 10.70 -33.25
CA TYR A 95 15.30 10.08 -34.50
C TYR A 95 14.42 11.01 -35.33
N GLY A 96 14.32 12.30 -35.00
CA GLY A 96 13.58 13.30 -35.78
C GLY A 96 12.05 13.19 -35.67
N PHE A 97 11.54 12.45 -34.69
CA PHE A 97 10.08 12.34 -34.48
C PHE A 97 9.50 13.48 -33.64
N SER A 98 10.33 14.39 -33.15
CA SER A 98 9.90 15.52 -32.32
C SER A 98 10.81 16.71 -32.51
N ASP A 99 10.26 17.92 -32.58
CA ASP A 99 10.98 19.17 -32.68
C ASP A 99 11.56 19.64 -31.34
N LYS A 100 11.12 19.07 -30.22
CA LYS A 100 11.55 19.38 -28.87
C LYS A 100 12.18 18.17 -28.20
N ILE A 101 13.28 18.41 -27.48
CA ILE A 101 14.00 17.35 -26.73
C ILE A 101 13.07 16.75 -25.66
N ILE A 102 12.40 17.60 -24.91
CA ILE A 102 11.41 17.21 -23.88
C ILE A 102 10.12 17.95 -24.16
N GLN A 103 9.06 17.18 -24.48
CA GLN A 103 7.74 17.71 -24.81
C GLN A 103 6.81 17.77 -23.58
N SER A 104 7.01 16.88 -22.60
CA SER A 104 6.18 16.73 -21.39
C SER A 104 7.01 16.92 -20.13
N ASP A 105 7.77 18.01 -20.05
CA ASP A 105 8.61 18.38 -18.92
C ASP A 105 7.82 18.45 -17.61
N ASN A 106 6.62 19.02 -17.63
CA ASN A 106 5.74 19.11 -16.47
C ASN A 106 5.37 17.72 -15.92
N LEU A 107 5.03 16.76 -16.80
CA LEU A 107 4.66 15.41 -16.38
C LEU A 107 5.86 14.68 -15.75
N ILE A 108 7.04 14.77 -16.40
CA ILE A 108 8.27 14.16 -15.91
C ILE A 108 8.64 14.74 -14.55
N SER A 109 8.63 16.07 -14.43
CA SER A 109 8.95 16.76 -13.18
C SER A 109 7.97 16.42 -12.06
N LEU A 110 6.67 16.38 -12.34
CA LEU A 110 5.66 15.99 -11.36
C LEU A 110 5.84 14.55 -10.88
N LEU A 111 6.01 13.59 -11.79
CA LEU A 111 6.23 12.19 -11.42
C LEU A 111 7.50 12.02 -10.57
N PHE A 112 8.57 12.70 -10.95
CA PHE A 112 9.84 12.66 -10.23
C PHE A 112 9.71 13.24 -8.81
N LEU A 113 9.13 14.45 -8.69
CA LEU A 113 8.92 15.12 -7.41
C LEU A 113 7.98 14.32 -6.48
N PHE A 114 6.84 13.84 -7.00
CA PHE A 114 5.94 13.00 -6.23
C PHE A 114 6.60 11.68 -5.81
N GLY A 115 7.43 11.11 -6.68
CA GLY A 115 8.19 9.92 -6.35
C GLY A 115 9.14 10.15 -5.18
N ILE A 116 9.93 11.22 -5.21
CA ILE A 116 10.82 11.59 -4.10
C ILE A 116 10.04 11.87 -2.83
N GLN A 117 8.97 12.66 -2.90
CA GLN A 117 8.14 12.97 -1.73
C GLN A 117 7.56 11.69 -1.10
N THR A 118 7.09 10.76 -1.92
CA THR A 118 6.55 9.49 -1.45
C THR A 118 7.61 8.65 -0.74
N VAL A 119 8.83 8.61 -1.25
CA VAL A 119 9.96 7.94 -0.56
C VAL A 119 10.24 8.61 0.78
N PHE A 120 10.29 9.94 0.85
CA PHE A 120 10.50 10.65 2.11
C PHE A 120 9.42 10.35 3.15
N VAL A 121 8.15 10.31 2.73
CA VAL A 121 7.04 9.88 3.62
C VAL A 121 7.28 8.47 4.15
N GLY A 122 7.73 7.55 3.30
CA GLY A 122 8.08 6.19 3.71
C GLY A 122 9.20 6.15 4.76
N VAL A 123 10.25 6.94 4.55
CA VAL A 123 11.38 7.03 5.51
C VAL A 123 10.92 7.59 6.85
N ILE A 124 10.19 8.71 6.84
CA ILE A 124 9.71 9.36 8.08
C ILE A 124 8.79 8.41 8.85
N ALA A 125 7.83 7.78 8.17
CA ALA A 125 6.93 6.84 8.80
C ALA A 125 7.66 5.62 9.37
N ASN A 126 8.72 5.14 8.70
CA ASN A 126 9.56 4.06 9.20
C ASN A 126 10.33 4.45 10.45
N LEU A 127 10.89 5.66 10.50
CA LEU A 127 11.58 6.18 11.69
C LEU A 127 10.64 6.30 12.90
N ILE A 128 9.39 6.75 12.68
CA ILE A 128 8.37 6.80 13.73
C ILE A 128 8.09 5.39 14.26
N ASN A 129 7.96 4.41 13.38
CA ASN A 129 7.73 3.01 13.78
C ASN A 129 8.89 2.43 14.58
N LEU A 130 10.14 2.69 14.19
CA LEU A 130 11.31 2.23 14.91
C LEU A 130 11.34 2.82 16.33
N LYS A 131 11.06 4.12 16.46
CA LYS A 131 11.01 4.80 17.76
C LYS A 131 9.88 4.27 18.66
N SER A 132 8.74 3.91 18.07
CA SER A 132 7.60 3.34 18.82
C SER A 132 7.90 1.94 19.35
N LYS A 133 8.73 1.16 18.68
CA LYS A 133 9.12 -0.20 19.09
C LYS A 133 10.24 -0.22 20.15
N SER A 134 10.96 0.89 20.33
CA SER A 134 12.05 1.01 21.30
C SER A 134 11.57 1.46 22.69
N LYS A 135 10.30 1.74 22.86
CA LYS A 135 9.63 2.02 24.15
C LYS A 135 8.81 0.81 24.60
#